data_3686953fb22b4775fa1f5be2b82f8c53
#
_entry.id   3686953fb22b4775fa1f5be2b82f8c53
#
_cell.length_a   1.000
_cell.length_b   1.000
_cell.length_c   1.000
_cell.angle_alpha   90.00
_cell.angle_beta   90.00
_cell.angle_gamma   90.00
#
_symmetry.space_group_name_H-M   'P 1'
#
loop_
_entity.id
_entity.type
_entity.pdbx_description
1 polymer ?
#
loop_
_entity_poly.entity_id
_entity_poly.type
_entity_poly.pdbx_seq_one_letter_code
_entity_poly.pdbx_strand_id
1 'polypeptide(L)'
;MFRSMRDTLVTTALAALTFSSTGASADKDYASFHVTITNVTHSISFTPILVASHRKGVSLFELGAAASDALTAIAEGGDITALAADLKHDPRVVDVRNSGALLGPGESVTVSVSAKRGARNISLASMMLPTNDGFIALNGVKAPRQGSRTYYSTGFDAGTEPNDELCISIPGPTCGGEGPSPGVSGEGYVHVHRGTHGIGNLAPDVYDWRNPVAEIRITRVDEDD
;
A
#
# COMPACT_ATOMS: atom_id res chain seq x y z
N MET A 1 -89.26 -1.75 38.18
CA MET A 1 -88.05 -0.93 38.44
C MET A 1 -86.86 -1.62 37.75
N PHE A 2 -86.63 -1.31 36.44
CA PHE A 2 -85.59 -1.94 35.65
C PHE A 2 -84.49 -0.95 35.38
N ARG A 3 -83.26 -1.28 35.79
CA ARG A 3 -82.06 -0.49 35.49
C ARG A 3 -81.32 -1.08 34.27
N SER A 4 -81.26 -0.28 33.24
CA SER A 4 -80.48 -0.56 32.01
C SER A 4 -79.02 -0.47 32.29
N MET A 5 -78.23 -1.53 32.05
CA MET A 5 -76.78 -1.53 31.90
C MET A 5 -76.39 -1.15 30.47
N ARG A 6 -75.63 -0.07 30.33
CA ARG A 6 -75.01 0.32 29.08
C ARG A 6 -73.63 -0.31 28.99
N ASP A 7 -73.46 -1.21 28.03
CA ASP A 7 -72.17 -1.74 27.67
C ASP A 7 -71.34 -0.76 26.86
N THR A 8 -70.19 -0.37 27.42
CA THR A 8 -69.21 0.48 26.71
C THR A 8 -68.22 -0.40 26.00
N LEU A 9 -68.28 -0.47 24.69
CA LEU A 9 -67.23 -1.07 23.85
C LEU A 9 -66.00 -0.18 23.83
N VAL A 10 -64.90 -0.70 24.38
CA VAL A 10 -63.56 -0.11 24.24
C VAL A 10 -62.91 -0.70 22.96
N THR A 11 -62.76 0.13 21.95
CA THR A 11 -62.10 -0.27 20.70
C THR A 11 -60.59 0.07 20.85
N THR A 12 -59.78 -0.95 21.01
CA THR A 12 -58.32 -0.81 21.03
C THR A 12 -57.77 -0.73 19.63
N ALA A 13 -57.33 0.44 19.22
CA ALA A 13 -56.66 0.65 17.94
C ALA A 13 -55.18 0.19 18.02
N LEU A 14 -54.85 -0.87 17.35
CA LEU A 14 -53.48 -1.39 17.22
C LEU A 14 -52.74 -0.59 16.12
N ALA A 15 -51.89 0.34 16.50
CA ALA A 15 -51.04 1.08 15.57
C ALA A 15 -49.88 0.20 15.13
N ALA A 16 -49.89 -0.27 13.89
CA ALA A 16 -48.78 -0.97 13.26
C ALA A 16 -47.67 0.04 12.91
N LEU A 17 -46.57 0.03 13.66
CA LEU A 17 -45.34 0.73 13.27
C LEU A 17 -44.69 -0.03 12.11
N THR A 18 -44.78 0.50 10.90
CA THR A 18 -44.00 0.06 9.76
C THR A 18 -42.58 0.66 9.88
N PHE A 19 -41.62 -0.17 10.28
CA PHE A 19 -40.21 0.16 10.14
C PHE A 19 -39.84 0.15 8.65
N SER A 20 -39.78 1.31 8.03
CA SER A 20 -39.13 1.49 6.73
C SER A 20 -37.64 1.36 6.93
N SER A 21 -37.05 0.20 6.61
CA SER A 21 -35.60 0.08 6.46
C SER A 21 -35.18 0.91 5.25
N THR A 22 -34.67 2.11 5.49
CA THR A 22 -33.89 2.84 4.49
C THR A 22 -32.60 2.07 4.29
N GLY A 23 -32.60 1.13 3.34
CA GLY A 23 -31.37 0.51 2.85
C GLY A 23 -30.46 1.65 2.37
N ALA A 24 -29.33 1.83 3.04
CA ALA A 24 -28.29 2.72 2.54
C ALA A 24 -27.90 2.22 1.15
N SER A 25 -28.28 2.97 0.11
CA SER A 25 -27.84 2.69 -1.25
C SER A 25 -26.32 2.90 -1.24
N ALA A 26 -25.57 1.80 -1.30
CA ALA A 26 -24.11 1.89 -1.46
C ALA A 26 -23.82 2.77 -2.66
N ASP A 27 -22.93 3.74 -2.47
CA ASP A 27 -22.57 4.70 -3.52
C ASP A 27 -21.89 3.93 -4.67
N LYS A 28 -22.64 3.69 -5.74
CA LYS A 28 -22.20 2.90 -6.92
C LYS A 28 -20.95 3.46 -7.61
N ASP A 29 -20.47 4.61 -7.16
CA ASP A 29 -19.25 5.24 -7.65
C ASP A 29 -17.96 4.73 -6.94
N TYR A 30 -18.07 4.05 -5.80
CA TYR A 30 -16.95 3.48 -5.07
C TYR A 30 -16.80 1.98 -5.31
N ALA A 31 -15.59 1.50 -5.20
CA ALA A 31 -15.22 0.09 -5.18
C ALA A 31 -14.08 -0.10 -4.16
N SER A 32 -14.12 -1.17 -3.40
CA SER A 32 -13.05 -1.55 -2.49
C SER A 32 -12.15 -2.61 -3.14
N PHE A 33 -10.87 -2.58 -2.79
CA PHE A 33 -9.87 -3.53 -3.25
C PHE A 33 -9.03 -4.02 -2.08
N HIS A 34 -8.79 -5.32 -2.03
CA HIS A 34 -7.73 -5.91 -1.23
C HIS A 34 -6.46 -5.97 -2.07
N VAL A 35 -5.41 -5.32 -1.62
CA VAL A 35 -4.07 -5.38 -2.21
C VAL A 35 -3.24 -6.27 -1.30
N THR A 36 -3.04 -7.52 -1.71
CA THR A 36 -2.22 -8.50 -0.99
C THR A 36 -0.83 -8.50 -1.58
N ILE A 37 0.16 -8.20 -0.76
CA ILE A 37 1.57 -8.18 -1.12
C ILE A 37 2.23 -9.38 -0.45
N THR A 38 2.87 -10.23 -1.25
CA THR A 38 3.67 -11.36 -0.79
C THR A 38 5.14 -11.07 -1.06
N ASN A 39 5.95 -11.12 -0.03
CA ASN A 39 7.40 -11.02 -0.15
C ASN A 39 7.94 -12.37 -0.65
N VAL A 40 8.42 -12.42 -1.89
CA VAL A 40 8.93 -13.67 -2.51
C VAL A 40 10.45 -13.77 -2.44
N THR A 41 11.12 -12.93 -1.65
CA THR A 41 12.55 -13.00 -1.42
C THR A 41 12.91 -14.02 -0.33
N HIS A 42 14.20 -14.37 -0.25
CA HIS A 42 14.71 -15.29 0.76
C HIS A 42 15.04 -14.60 2.09
N SER A 43 15.58 -13.37 2.06
CA SER A 43 16.12 -12.72 3.26
C SER A 43 15.87 -11.20 3.31
N ILE A 44 15.22 -10.62 2.32
CA ILE A 44 14.88 -9.20 2.28
C ILE A 44 13.54 -8.98 3.00
N SER A 45 13.46 -7.97 3.86
CA SER A 45 12.20 -7.52 4.47
C SER A 45 11.74 -6.21 3.83
N PHE A 46 10.43 -5.99 3.78
CA PHE A 46 9.87 -4.71 3.31
C PHE A 46 9.43 -3.88 4.51
N THR A 47 9.74 -2.58 4.51
CA THR A 47 9.23 -1.63 5.52
C THR A 47 7.72 -1.46 5.37
N PRO A 48 7.01 -0.69 6.23
CA PRO A 48 5.59 -0.43 6.04
C PRO A 48 5.28 0.02 4.61
N ILE A 49 4.43 -0.75 3.92
CA ILE A 49 4.13 -0.57 2.50
C ILE A 49 3.05 0.50 2.35
N LEU A 50 3.37 1.61 1.69
CA LEU A 50 2.39 2.62 1.31
C LEU A 50 1.61 2.14 0.08
N VAL A 51 0.27 2.26 0.12
CA VAL A 51 -0.62 1.88 -0.99
C VAL A 51 -1.56 3.04 -1.28
N ALA A 52 -1.69 3.43 -2.54
CA ALA A 52 -2.59 4.50 -2.96
C ALA A 52 -3.46 4.07 -4.15
N SER A 53 -4.72 4.51 -4.14
CA SER A 53 -5.62 4.43 -5.28
C SER A 53 -5.81 5.80 -5.91
N HIS A 54 -5.75 5.89 -7.25
CA HIS A 54 -5.74 7.19 -7.93
C HIS A 54 -6.23 7.13 -9.38
N ARG A 55 -6.44 8.30 -9.99
CA ARG A 55 -6.66 8.48 -11.43
C ARG A 55 -5.35 8.28 -12.20
N LYS A 56 -5.46 8.06 -13.50
CA LYS A 56 -4.30 8.07 -14.39
C LYS A 56 -3.53 9.40 -14.29
N GLY A 57 -2.19 9.31 -14.39
CA GLY A 57 -1.30 10.48 -14.37
C GLY A 57 -0.72 10.82 -12.99
N VAL A 58 -1.01 10.04 -11.94
CA VAL A 58 -0.21 10.03 -10.71
C VAL A 58 0.89 8.98 -10.87
N SER A 59 2.12 9.36 -10.56
CA SER A 59 3.31 8.51 -10.61
C SER A 59 4.12 8.73 -9.33
N LEU A 60 4.66 7.66 -8.77
CA LEU A 60 5.53 7.75 -7.58
C LEU A 60 6.97 8.04 -7.98
N PHE A 61 7.38 7.60 -9.17
CA PHE A 61 8.72 7.81 -9.74
C PHE A 61 8.69 7.63 -11.26
N GLU A 62 9.80 7.95 -11.89
CA GLU A 62 10.06 7.69 -13.30
C GLU A 62 11.43 7.03 -13.44
N LEU A 63 11.51 5.90 -14.14
CA LEU A 63 12.78 5.22 -14.42
C LEU A 63 13.69 6.12 -15.26
N GLY A 64 14.93 6.25 -14.81
CA GLY A 64 15.93 7.13 -15.44
C GLY A 64 15.83 8.59 -15.04
N ALA A 65 14.88 8.98 -14.16
CA ALA A 65 14.79 10.30 -13.57
C ALA A 65 15.25 10.27 -12.10
N ALA A 66 15.62 11.44 -11.56
CA ALA A 66 15.98 11.56 -10.14
C ALA A 66 14.77 11.21 -9.23
N ALA A 67 15.04 10.57 -8.11
CA ALA A 67 14.04 10.34 -7.07
C ALA A 67 13.59 11.70 -6.46
N SER A 68 12.31 11.79 -6.09
CA SER A 68 11.83 12.91 -5.27
C SER A 68 12.29 12.73 -3.81
N ASP A 69 12.34 13.82 -3.04
CA ASP A 69 12.68 13.78 -1.60
C ASP A 69 11.77 12.80 -0.84
N ALA A 70 10.48 12.73 -1.21
CA ALA A 70 9.50 11.83 -0.60
C ALA A 70 9.77 10.35 -0.94
N LEU A 71 10.24 10.04 -2.15
CA LEU A 71 10.66 8.68 -2.51
C LEU A 71 11.99 8.32 -1.84
N THR A 72 12.94 9.25 -1.79
CA THR A 72 14.22 9.11 -1.08
C THR A 72 14.01 8.72 0.38
N ALA A 73 13.11 9.43 1.09
CA ALA A 73 12.77 9.09 2.49
C ALA A 73 12.24 7.66 2.67
N ILE A 74 11.50 7.15 1.68
CA ILE A 74 11.08 5.73 1.68
C ILE A 74 12.27 4.82 1.40
N ALA A 75 13.05 5.10 0.38
CA ALA A 75 14.07 4.21 -0.12
C ALA A 75 15.26 4.05 0.86
N GLU A 76 15.65 5.14 1.54
CA GLU A 76 16.76 5.16 2.50
C GLU A 76 16.32 4.84 3.93
N GLY A 77 15.12 5.28 4.35
CA GLY A 77 14.68 5.21 5.75
C GLY A 77 13.40 4.42 6.00
N GLY A 78 12.70 4.00 4.96
CA GLY A 78 11.36 3.38 5.08
C GLY A 78 10.28 4.36 5.56
N ASP A 79 10.55 5.67 5.54
CA ASP A 79 9.61 6.70 5.98
C ASP A 79 8.61 7.06 4.87
N ILE A 80 7.38 6.61 5.04
CA ILE A 80 6.26 6.84 4.11
C ILE A 80 5.57 8.19 4.33
N THR A 81 5.95 8.98 5.34
CA THR A 81 5.16 10.14 5.82
C THR A 81 5.03 11.22 4.75
N ALA A 82 6.14 11.61 4.13
CA ALA A 82 6.15 12.67 3.12
C ALA A 82 5.35 12.26 1.87
N LEU A 83 5.61 11.07 1.32
CA LEU A 83 4.89 10.59 0.14
C LEU A 83 3.40 10.39 0.42
N ALA A 84 3.03 9.91 1.61
CA ALA A 84 1.63 9.78 2.01
C ALA A 84 0.93 11.15 2.11
N ALA A 85 1.62 12.18 2.57
CA ALA A 85 1.10 13.55 2.62
C ALA A 85 0.89 14.12 1.21
N ASP A 86 1.90 14.02 0.34
CA ASP A 86 1.83 14.48 -1.05
C ASP A 86 0.68 13.82 -1.81
N LEU A 87 0.53 12.49 -1.68
CA LEU A 87 -0.55 11.75 -2.29
C LEU A 87 -1.92 12.16 -1.75
N LYS A 88 -2.08 12.43 -0.45
CA LYS A 88 -3.34 12.89 0.14
C LYS A 88 -3.73 14.30 -0.33
N HIS A 89 -2.77 15.15 -0.69
CA HIS A 89 -3.02 16.48 -1.22
C HIS A 89 -3.33 16.49 -2.74
N ASP A 90 -3.01 15.43 -3.47
CA ASP A 90 -3.32 15.34 -4.90
C ASP A 90 -4.81 15.01 -5.13
N PRO A 91 -5.60 15.88 -5.78
CA PRO A 91 -7.03 15.66 -6.01
C PRO A 91 -7.34 14.47 -6.93
N ARG A 92 -6.34 13.89 -7.57
CA ARG A 92 -6.46 12.66 -8.37
C ARG A 92 -6.38 11.40 -7.53
N VAL A 93 -5.90 11.48 -6.29
CA VAL A 93 -5.80 10.36 -5.34
C VAL A 93 -7.11 10.23 -4.58
N VAL A 94 -7.56 9.00 -4.36
CA VAL A 94 -8.84 8.68 -3.68
C VAL A 94 -8.59 8.16 -2.28
N ASP A 95 -7.62 7.26 -2.10
CA ASP A 95 -7.32 6.67 -0.81
C ASP A 95 -5.82 6.41 -0.69
N VAL A 96 -5.30 6.55 0.54
CA VAL A 96 -3.89 6.29 0.89
C VAL A 96 -3.86 5.51 2.19
N ARG A 97 -3.28 4.32 2.17
CA ARG A 97 -3.17 3.39 3.28
C ARG A 97 -1.74 2.88 3.41
N ASN A 98 -1.45 2.18 4.51
CA ASN A 98 -0.20 1.46 4.67
C ASN A 98 -0.40 0.13 5.40
N SER A 99 0.61 -0.75 5.34
CA SER A 99 0.57 -2.07 5.98
C SER A 99 0.82 -2.05 7.50
N GLY A 100 1.39 -0.98 8.03
CA GLY A 100 1.63 -0.75 9.44
C GLY A 100 2.86 -1.42 10.05
N ALA A 101 3.42 -2.47 9.42
CA ALA A 101 4.53 -3.24 9.96
C ALA A 101 5.50 -3.70 8.86
N LEU A 102 6.66 -4.19 9.28
CA LEU A 102 7.61 -4.91 8.41
C LEU A 102 6.95 -6.18 7.86
N LEU A 103 7.27 -6.51 6.61
CA LEU A 103 6.88 -7.75 5.96
C LEU A 103 8.13 -8.60 5.69
N GLY A 104 8.25 -9.70 6.44
CA GLY A 104 9.38 -10.62 6.33
C GLY A 104 9.36 -11.49 5.07
N PRO A 105 10.44 -12.20 4.79
CA PRO A 105 10.54 -13.15 3.69
C PRO A 105 9.45 -14.23 3.74
N GLY A 106 8.80 -14.51 2.60
CA GLY A 106 7.74 -15.51 2.50
C GLY A 106 6.39 -15.10 3.12
N GLU A 107 6.31 -13.96 3.79
CA GLU A 107 5.08 -13.47 4.40
C GLU A 107 4.21 -12.70 3.40
N SER A 108 2.93 -12.54 3.78
CA SER A 108 1.96 -11.76 3.01
C SER A 108 1.21 -10.80 3.92
N VAL A 109 0.91 -9.61 3.41
CA VAL A 109 0.05 -8.61 4.06
C VAL A 109 -1.02 -8.13 3.09
N THR A 110 -2.21 -7.86 3.60
CA THR A 110 -3.31 -7.31 2.79
C THR A 110 -3.67 -5.91 3.27
N VAL A 111 -3.64 -4.95 2.35
CA VAL A 111 -4.04 -3.56 2.58
C VAL A 111 -5.34 -3.30 1.82
N SER A 112 -6.38 -2.83 2.51
CA SER A 112 -7.65 -2.47 1.89
C SER A 112 -7.64 -1.01 1.47
N VAL A 113 -7.97 -0.74 0.20
CA VAL A 113 -8.09 0.62 -0.35
C VAL A 113 -9.40 0.81 -1.08
N SER A 114 -9.96 2.00 -0.97
CA SER A 114 -11.14 2.42 -1.73
C SER A 114 -10.72 3.08 -3.03
N ALA A 115 -11.53 2.94 -4.09
CA ALA A 115 -11.32 3.62 -5.36
C ALA A 115 -12.64 4.13 -5.93
N LYS A 116 -12.60 5.21 -6.72
CA LYS A 116 -13.77 5.75 -7.44
C LYS A 116 -13.78 5.29 -8.90
N ARG A 117 -14.96 5.36 -9.51
CA ARG A 117 -15.09 5.19 -10.96
C ARG A 117 -14.12 6.11 -11.70
N GLY A 118 -13.26 5.53 -12.57
CA GLY A 118 -12.20 6.26 -13.28
C GLY A 118 -10.90 6.49 -12.51
N ALA A 119 -10.84 6.12 -11.22
CA ALA A 119 -9.66 6.25 -10.35
C ALA A 119 -9.28 4.89 -9.75
N ARG A 120 -9.06 3.88 -10.62
CA ARG A 120 -8.73 2.51 -10.23
C ARG A 120 -7.29 2.13 -10.58
N ASN A 121 -6.40 3.10 -10.59
CA ASN A 121 -4.96 2.78 -10.63
C ASN A 121 -4.48 2.63 -9.19
N ILE A 122 -3.62 1.66 -8.98
CA ILE A 122 -2.99 1.37 -7.69
C ILE A 122 -1.50 1.59 -7.84
N SER A 123 -0.94 2.33 -6.90
CA SER A 123 0.50 2.47 -6.69
C SER A 123 0.85 2.02 -5.29
N LEU A 124 2.05 1.49 -5.13
CA LEU A 124 2.62 1.18 -3.81
C LEU A 124 4.13 1.39 -3.84
N ALA A 125 4.71 1.64 -2.66
CA ALA A 125 6.15 1.69 -2.46
C ALA A 125 6.52 1.27 -1.03
N SER A 126 7.71 0.67 -0.87
CA SER A 126 8.30 0.28 0.40
C SER A 126 9.80 0.06 0.23
N MET A 127 10.60 0.39 1.24
CA MET A 127 12.01 0.07 1.26
C MET A 127 12.26 -1.42 1.35
N MET A 128 13.34 -1.86 0.74
CA MET A 128 13.90 -3.21 0.85
C MET A 128 15.02 -3.22 1.90
N LEU A 129 14.89 -4.00 2.97
CA LEU A 129 15.91 -4.14 4.03
C LEU A 129 16.56 -5.51 3.99
N PRO A 130 17.91 -5.60 4.10
CA PRO A 130 18.86 -4.48 4.15
C PRO A 130 19.34 -4.05 2.76
N THR A 131 19.17 -2.80 2.40
CA THR A 131 19.77 -2.13 1.23
C THR A 131 20.02 -0.67 1.58
N ASN A 132 20.87 0.02 0.84
CA ASN A 132 21.12 1.44 1.03
C ASN A 132 19.86 2.26 0.67
N ASP A 133 19.38 2.16 -0.57
CA ASP A 133 18.21 2.89 -1.07
C ASP A 133 17.33 2.04 -2.03
N GLY A 134 17.31 0.74 -1.77
CA GLY A 134 16.49 -0.20 -2.52
C GLY A 134 15.00 -0.16 -2.14
N PHE A 135 14.10 -0.24 -3.11
CA PHE A 135 12.67 -0.23 -2.85
C PHE A 135 11.88 -1.15 -3.80
N ILE A 136 10.70 -1.59 -3.36
CA ILE A 136 9.69 -2.21 -4.21
C ILE A 136 8.65 -1.18 -4.61
N ALA A 137 8.04 -1.32 -5.79
CA ALA A 137 6.93 -0.47 -6.19
C ALA A 137 6.02 -1.10 -7.24
N LEU A 138 4.76 -0.66 -7.24
CA LEU A 138 3.89 -0.62 -8.40
C LEU A 138 3.55 0.84 -8.70
N ASN A 139 3.61 1.22 -9.97
CA ASN A 139 3.43 2.60 -10.39
C ASN A 139 2.23 2.74 -11.34
N GLY A 140 1.03 2.95 -10.76
CA GLY A 140 -0.19 3.21 -11.51
C GLY A 140 -0.78 2.01 -12.26
N VAL A 141 -0.67 0.79 -11.73
CA VAL A 141 -1.27 -0.41 -12.33
C VAL A 141 -2.78 -0.42 -12.18
N LYS A 142 -3.49 -1.03 -13.12
CA LYS A 142 -4.94 -0.99 -13.16
C LYS A 142 -5.57 -2.09 -12.32
N ALA A 143 -6.32 -1.73 -11.27
CA ALA A 143 -7.13 -2.69 -10.52
C ALA A 143 -8.21 -3.35 -11.40
N PRO A 144 -8.54 -4.64 -11.17
CA PRO A 144 -9.51 -5.39 -11.96
C PRO A 144 -10.93 -4.79 -11.84
N ARG A 145 -11.78 -5.07 -12.82
CA ARG A 145 -13.20 -4.71 -12.74
C ARG A 145 -14.00 -5.71 -11.93
N GLN A 146 -13.57 -6.97 -11.95
CA GLN A 146 -14.13 -8.12 -11.24
C GLN A 146 -13.02 -9.09 -10.90
N GLY A 147 -13.18 -9.86 -9.83
CA GLY A 147 -12.21 -10.87 -9.41
C GLY A 147 -10.85 -10.27 -9.03
N SER A 148 -9.78 -10.93 -9.41
CA SER A 148 -8.41 -10.54 -9.02
C SER A 148 -7.46 -10.42 -10.22
N ARG A 149 -6.37 -9.67 -10.02
CA ARG A 149 -5.26 -9.56 -10.95
C ARG A 149 -3.95 -9.54 -10.19
N THR A 150 -2.97 -10.30 -10.68
CA THR A 150 -1.63 -10.37 -10.10
C THR A 150 -0.65 -9.52 -10.90
N TYR A 151 0.23 -8.84 -10.17
CA TYR A 151 1.36 -8.06 -10.65
C TYR A 151 2.61 -8.49 -9.90
N TYR A 152 3.76 -8.12 -10.41
CA TYR A 152 5.05 -8.40 -9.79
C TYR A 152 5.86 -7.11 -9.69
N SER A 153 6.59 -6.94 -8.60
CA SER A 153 7.54 -5.84 -8.44
C SER A 153 8.96 -6.35 -8.65
N THR A 154 9.71 -5.56 -9.36
CA THR A 154 11.17 -5.58 -9.37
C THR A 154 11.69 -4.90 -8.12
N GLY A 155 12.89 -5.23 -7.64
CA GLY A 155 13.67 -4.38 -6.74
C GLY A 155 14.22 -3.20 -7.54
N PHE A 156 13.83 -1.99 -7.14
CA PHE A 156 14.34 -0.74 -7.69
C PHE A 156 15.36 -0.14 -6.74
N ASP A 157 16.13 0.77 -7.26
CA ASP A 157 17.17 1.55 -6.61
C ASP A 157 16.83 3.03 -6.84
N ALA A 158 16.82 3.83 -5.80
CA ALA A 158 16.47 5.24 -5.92
C ALA A 158 17.61 6.10 -6.51
N GLY A 159 18.84 5.56 -6.50
CA GLY A 159 20.03 6.24 -6.96
C GLY A 159 20.45 7.41 -6.08
N THR A 160 20.03 7.40 -4.82
CA THR A 160 20.23 8.50 -3.86
C THR A 160 21.40 8.24 -2.92
N GLU A 161 21.73 6.96 -2.67
CA GLU A 161 22.92 6.51 -1.93
C GLU A 161 23.82 5.63 -2.78
N PRO A 162 25.15 5.58 -2.50
CA PRO A 162 26.00 4.59 -3.11
C PRO A 162 25.62 3.20 -2.58
N ASN A 163 25.56 2.20 -3.44
CA ASN A 163 25.34 0.81 -3.07
C ASN A 163 26.63 0.20 -2.47
N ASP A 164 27.09 0.75 -1.36
CA ASP A 164 28.34 0.33 -0.68
C ASP A 164 28.15 -0.86 0.25
N GLU A 165 26.90 -1.22 0.55
CA GLU A 165 26.50 -2.33 1.43
C GLU A 165 27.07 -2.21 2.87
N LEU A 166 27.35 -0.98 3.32
CA LEU A 166 27.84 -0.72 4.66
C LEU A 166 26.69 -0.57 5.66
N CYS A 167 26.68 -1.40 6.69
CA CYS A 167 25.64 -1.39 7.71
C CYS A 167 25.48 -0.06 8.45
N ILE A 168 26.48 0.80 8.45
CA ILE A 168 26.38 2.12 9.08
C ILE A 168 25.35 3.03 8.38
N SER A 169 25.14 2.82 7.06
CA SER A 169 24.22 3.58 6.21
C SER A 169 22.92 2.81 5.91
N ILE A 170 22.69 1.66 6.54
CA ILE A 170 21.53 0.81 6.29
C ILE A 170 20.71 0.68 7.57
N PRO A 171 19.47 1.20 7.62
CA PRO A 171 18.64 1.11 8.81
C PRO A 171 18.07 -0.30 9.02
N GLY A 172 17.27 -0.44 10.07
CA GLY A 172 16.47 -1.63 10.34
C GLY A 172 17.17 -2.72 11.12
N PRO A 173 16.48 -3.86 11.33
CA PRO A 173 16.87 -4.83 12.33
C PRO A 173 18.17 -5.58 12.01
N THR A 174 18.55 -5.67 10.74
CA THR A 174 19.76 -6.41 10.32
C THR A 174 21.03 -5.61 10.57
N CYS A 175 21.04 -4.34 10.19
CA CYS A 175 22.20 -3.45 10.25
C CYS A 175 22.14 -2.48 11.42
N GLY A 176 20.99 -1.85 11.68
CA GLY A 176 20.82 -0.87 12.76
C GLY A 176 21.57 0.44 12.56
N GLY A 177 21.95 0.74 11.31
CA GLY A 177 22.58 1.98 10.91
C GLY A 177 21.60 3.12 10.72
N GLU A 178 22.10 4.25 10.26
CA GLU A 178 21.29 5.41 9.94
C GLU A 178 20.56 5.20 8.62
N GLY A 179 19.37 5.78 8.48
CA GLY A 179 18.60 5.81 7.23
C GLY A 179 19.16 6.90 6.32
N PRO A 180 18.57 8.11 6.29
CA PRO A 180 18.98 9.13 5.35
C PRO A 180 20.46 9.52 5.51
N SER A 181 21.21 9.53 4.41
CA SER A 181 22.64 9.90 4.35
C SER A 181 22.81 11.25 3.65
N PRO A 182 22.54 12.40 4.33
CA PRO A 182 22.58 13.71 3.70
C PRO A 182 23.98 14.04 3.20
N GLY A 183 24.06 14.48 1.94
CA GLY A 183 25.31 14.93 1.31
C GLY A 183 26.12 13.79 0.67
N VAL A 184 25.60 12.59 0.65
CA VAL A 184 26.12 11.46 -0.14
C VAL A 184 25.25 11.34 -1.39
N SER A 185 25.82 11.04 -2.53
CA SER A 185 25.09 10.86 -3.79
C SER A 185 25.36 9.49 -4.39
N GLY A 186 24.28 8.79 -4.76
CA GLY A 186 24.32 7.59 -5.57
C GLY A 186 24.42 7.89 -7.06
N GLU A 187 23.78 7.08 -7.89
CA GLU A 187 23.78 7.19 -9.34
C GLU A 187 23.02 8.40 -9.87
N GLY A 188 22.14 9.00 -9.05
CA GLY A 188 21.37 10.20 -9.37
C GLY A 188 20.08 9.95 -10.15
N TYR A 189 19.66 8.71 -10.34
CA TYR A 189 18.41 8.37 -11.03
C TYR A 189 17.87 7.01 -10.60
N VAL A 190 16.55 6.86 -10.65
CA VAL A 190 15.88 5.59 -10.32
C VAL A 190 16.14 4.54 -11.41
N HIS A 191 16.58 3.37 -10.97
CA HIS A 191 16.85 2.25 -11.87
C HIS A 191 16.50 0.89 -11.25
N VAL A 192 16.74 -0.21 -11.95
CA VAL A 192 16.60 -1.57 -11.40
C VAL A 192 17.80 -1.85 -10.50
N HIS A 193 17.53 -2.23 -9.26
CA HIS A 193 18.57 -2.58 -8.29
C HIS A 193 19.35 -3.81 -8.76
N ARG A 194 20.65 -3.75 -8.67
CA ARG A 194 21.55 -4.80 -9.18
C ARG A 194 21.77 -5.97 -8.22
N GLY A 195 21.20 -5.93 -7.01
CA GLY A 195 21.37 -6.97 -5.99
C GLY A 195 22.50 -6.67 -5.00
N THR A 196 22.80 -7.63 -4.12
CA THR A 196 23.88 -7.57 -3.14
C THR A 196 25.12 -8.25 -3.70
N HIS A 197 26.28 -7.59 -3.63
CA HIS A 197 27.54 -8.03 -4.23
C HIS A 197 28.61 -8.43 -3.21
N GLY A 198 28.40 -8.17 -1.91
CA GLY A 198 29.37 -8.48 -0.85
C GLY A 198 30.57 -7.56 -0.83
N ILE A 199 30.37 -6.30 -1.21
CA ILE A 199 31.43 -5.29 -1.19
C ILE A 199 31.52 -4.55 0.15
N GLY A 200 30.52 -4.71 1.01
CA GLY A 200 30.43 -4.16 2.36
C GLY A 200 30.18 -5.23 3.42
N ASN A 201 29.16 -5.01 4.26
CA ASN A 201 28.82 -5.89 5.37
C ASN A 201 27.80 -6.97 5.00
N LEU A 202 27.15 -6.87 3.84
CA LEU A 202 26.10 -7.79 3.43
C LEU A 202 26.68 -8.99 2.68
N ALA A 203 26.35 -10.20 3.16
CA ALA A 203 26.78 -11.44 2.54
C ALA A 203 25.85 -11.78 1.35
N PRO A 204 26.33 -11.90 0.11
CA PRO A 204 25.48 -12.14 -1.06
C PRO A 204 24.76 -13.49 -1.02
N ASP A 205 25.35 -14.51 -0.42
CA ASP A 205 24.73 -15.82 -0.22
C ASP A 205 23.52 -15.77 0.71
N VAL A 206 23.35 -14.69 1.48
CA VAL A 206 22.20 -14.44 2.35
C VAL A 206 21.27 -13.40 1.75
N TYR A 207 21.80 -12.26 1.30
CA TYR A 207 20.98 -11.07 1.00
C TYR A 207 20.80 -10.77 -0.49
N ASP A 208 21.49 -11.47 -1.40
CA ASP A 208 21.21 -11.30 -2.84
C ASP A 208 19.87 -11.92 -3.21
N TRP A 209 19.24 -11.37 -4.23
CA TRP A 209 17.94 -11.81 -4.75
C TRP A 209 17.93 -11.83 -6.27
N ARG A 210 16.85 -12.40 -6.82
CA ARG A 210 16.51 -12.30 -8.23
C ARG A 210 15.09 -11.74 -8.37
N ASN A 211 14.88 -10.94 -9.39
CA ASN A 211 13.55 -10.41 -9.70
C ASN A 211 12.63 -11.51 -10.24
N PRO A 212 11.32 -11.45 -9.93
CA PRO A 212 10.64 -10.44 -9.11
C PRO A 212 10.91 -10.64 -7.60
N VAL A 213 10.79 -9.55 -6.82
CA VAL A 213 10.96 -9.56 -5.35
C VAL A 213 9.64 -9.58 -4.57
N ALA A 214 8.55 -9.16 -5.20
CA ALA A 214 7.22 -9.21 -4.61
C ALA A 214 6.17 -9.66 -5.64
N GLU A 215 5.20 -10.46 -5.18
CA GLU A 215 3.95 -10.71 -5.87
C GLU A 215 2.86 -9.82 -5.25
N ILE A 216 2.10 -9.12 -6.09
CA ILE A 216 1.03 -8.23 -5.64
C ILE A 216 -0.28 -8.66 -6.30
N ARG A 217 -1.22 -9.16 -5.49
CA ARG A 217 -2.55 -9.55 -5.94
C ARG A 217 -3.56 -8.48 -5.55
N ILE A 218 -4.21 -7.89 -6.54
CA ILE A 218 -5.27 -6.91 -6.34
C ILE A 218 -6.61 -7.61 -6.60
N THR A 219 -7.45 -7.70 -5.58
CA THR A 219 -8.77 -8.36 -5.63
C THR A 219 -9.84 -7.31 -5.40
N ARG A 220 -10.84 -7.26 -6.27
CA ARG A 220 -12.04 -6.46 -6.01
C ARG A 220 -12.84 -7.11 -4.88
N VAL A 221 -13.25 -6.30 -3.91
CA VAL A 221 -14.21 -6.73 -2.88
C VAL A 221 -15.61 -6.48 -3.43
N ASP A 222 -16.42 -7.52 -3.53
CA ASP A 222 -17.83 -7.42 -3.88
C ASP A 222 -18.63 -7.05 -2.62
N GLU A 223 -19.74 -6.31 -2.77
CA GLU A 223 -20.50 -5.75 -1.64
C GLU A 223 -21.28 -6.80 -0.82
N ASP A 224 -21.16 -8.08 -1.17
CA ASP A 224 -21.89 -9.20 -0.55
C ASP A 224 -21.01 -10.07 0.39
N ASP A 225 -19.75 -9.66 0.69
CA ASP A 225 -18.84 -10.40 1.60
C ASP A 225 -18.68 -9.71 2.97
#